data_52a3f149bbf6bd0975690eb2dc7e8407
#
_entry.id   52a3f149bbf6bd0975690eb2dc7e8407
#
_cell.length_a   1.000
_cell.length_b   1.000
_cell.length_c   1.000
_cell.angle_alpha   90.00
_cell.angle_beta   90.00
_cell.angle_gamma   90.00
#
_symmetry.space_group_name_H-M   'P 1'
#
loop_
_entity.id
_entity.type
_entity.pdbx_description
1 polymer ?
#
loop_
_entity_poly.entity_id
_entity_poly.type
_entity_poly.pdbx_seq_one_letter_code
_entity_poly.pdbx_strand_id
1 'polypeptide(L)'
;MFVIFGASGKVGRVSAASLRNAGHAVRAVVRNESQGEHLARMGCEIVLADLMNPASVARAIEGADAVQILCPVPVGDAHPGSTMRRMIDVAADALRANPPPHVLALSDYGAELDHGTGITLLFHALEKQLQTAVQNLTLLRAAEHMQNWARVIPVALATRKLPSLHHPLSKRFPTVAAQDVGLLAAELLLDESRGSGSRVVSIEGPRRVCALDVARALTDASRREISAYEVPRNEWPSMLQRAGLGADHAQLIIDLYETHNAGRIDVEEGIGEQRFGTTEFTEVLASMLPDAAAVAS
;
A
#
# COMPACT_ATOMS: atom_id res chain seq x y z
N MET A 1 18.72 -8.20 12.69
CA MET A 1 18.52 -6.93 11.95
C MET A 1 17.30 -7.06 11.04
N PHE A 2 16.28 -6.24 11.24
CA PHE A 2 15.13 -6.15 10.34
C PHE A 2 15.38 -5.05 9.29
N VAL A 3 15.22 -5.37 8.01
CA VAL A 3 15.43 -4.43 6.91
C VAL A 3 14.06 -4.05 6.31
N ILE A 4 13.74 -2.76 6.29
CA ILE A 4 12.42 -2.27 5.85
C ILE A 4 12.57 -1.40 4.61
N PHE A 5 12.23 -1.94 3.45
CA PHE A 5 12.07 -1.15 2.23
C PHE A 5 10.78 -0.34 2.28
N GLY A 6 10.81 0.87 1.72
CA GLY A 6 9.67 1.80 1.81
C GLY A 6 9.44 2.34 3.23
N ALA A 7 10.50 2.39 4.06
CA ALA A 7 10.43 2.79 5.46
C ALA A 7 9.89 4.22 5.69
N SER A 8 10.05 5.13 4.73
CA SER A 8 9.47 6.48 4.79
C SER A 8 7.97 6.54 4.43
N GLY A 9 7.41 5.46 3.90
CA GLY A 9 6.00 5.37 3.52
C GLY A 9 5.06 5.16 4.71
N LYS A 10 3.75 5.23 4.45
CA LYS A 10 2.71 5.12 5.50
C LYS A 10 2.74 3.78 6.24
N VAL A 11 2.96 2.67 5.53
CA VAL A 11 3.08 1.33 6.10
C VAL A 11 4.46 1.14 6.73
N GLY A 12 5.54 1.32 5.94
CA GLY A 12 6.90 1.00 6.39
C GLY A 12 7.35 1.80 7.61
N ARG A 13 6.91 3.06 7.75
CA ARG A 13 7.18 3.86 8.93
C ARG A 13 6.58 3.26 10.20
N VAL A 14 5.37 2.71 10.10
CA VAL A 14 4.70 2.06 11.24
C VAL A 14 5.39 0.74 11.57
N SER A 15 5.72 -0.07 10.55
CA SER A 15 6.47 -1.32 10.75
C SER A 15 7.81 -1.05 11.44
N ALA A 16 8.59 -0.07 10.95
CA ALA A 16 9.87 0.30 11.54
C ALA A 16 9.73 0.77 13.00
N ALA A 17 8.74 1.63 13.27
CA ALA A 17 8.45 2.13 14.62
C ALA A 17 8.07 0.99 15.57
N SER A 18 7.19 0.09 15.14
CA SER A 18 6.73 -1.04 15.96
C SER A 18 7.89 -1.98 16.32
N LEU A 19 8.73 -2.32 15.35
CA LEU A 19 9.93 -3.15 15.57
C LEU A 19 10.94 -2.45 16.52
N ARG A 20 11.16 -1.15 16.37
CA ARG A 20 12.03 -0.37 17.27
C ARG A 20 11.49 -0.33 18.68
N ASN A 21 10.19 -0.10 18.85
CA ASN A 21 9.54 -0.07 20.17
C ASN A 21 9.59 -1.46 20.86
N ALA A 22 9.61 -2.54 20.09
CA ALA A 22 9.83 -3.89 20.58
C ALA A 22 11.32 -4.22 20.89
N GLY A 23 12.22 -3.23 20.71
CA GLY A 23 13.65 -3.37 21.07
C GLY A 23 14.53 -3.96 19.96
N HIS A 24 13.99 -4.19 18.77
CA HIS A 24 14.75 -4.79 17.68
C HIS A 24 15.59 -3.78 16.90
N ALA A 25 16.72 -4.23 16.36
CA ALA A 25 17.54 -3.47 15.43
C ALA A 25 16.84 -3.38 14.07
N VAL A 26 16.64 -2.16 13.56
CA VAL A 26 15.94 -1.89 12.28
C VAL A 26 16.83 -1.08 11.38
N ARG A 27 17.00 -1.55 10.15
CA ARG A 27 17.58 -0.83 9.04
C ARG A 27 16.47 -0.31 8.14
N ALA A 28 16.30 1.02 8.13
CA ALA A 28 15.31 1.71 7.34
C ALA A 28 15.89 2.10 5.98
N VAL A 29 15.36 1.50 4.91
CA VAL A 29 15.81 1.76 3.55
C VAL A 29 15.00 2.91 2.96
N VAL A 30 15.69 3.98 2.58
CA VAL A 30 15.12 5.21 2.01
C VAL A 30 15.88 5.62 0.76
N ARG A 31 15.28 6.46 -0.10
CA ARG A 31 15.91 6.91 -1.35
C ARG A 31 16.83 8.12 -1.17
N ASN A 32 16.59 8.92 -0.14
CA ASN A 32 17.41 10.09 0.19
C ASN A 32 17.43 10.32 1.71
N GLU A 33 18.41 11.06 2.20
CA GLU A 33 18.65 11.28 3.63
C GLU A 33 17.48 11.96 4.33
N SER A 34 16.84 12.95 3.70
CA SER A 34 15.74 13.71 4.31
C SER A 34 14.54 12.81 4.65
N GLN A 35 14.31 11.74 3.89
CA GLN A 35 13.28 10.75 4.19
C GLN A 35 13.62 9.90 5.43
N GLY A 36 14.89 9.82 5.80
CA GLY A 36 15.38 9.03 6.93
C GLY A 36 15.42 9.77 8.28
N GLU A 37 15.34 11.10 8.31
CA GLU A 37 15.57 11.89 9.54
C GLU A 37 14.68 11.48 10.72
N HIS A 38 13.40 11.25 10.48
CA HIS A 38 12.47 10.82 11.52
C HIS A 38 12.80 9.40 12.02
N LEU A 39 13.14 8.50 11.08
CA LEU A 39 13.51 7.11 11.37
C LEU A 39 14.84 7.03 12.13
N ALA A 40 15.81 7.89 11.79
CA ALA A 40 17.06 8.00 12.53
C ALA A 40 16.84 8.43 13.98
N ARG A 41 15.94 9.43 14.21
CA ARG A 41 15.56 9.85 15.57
C ARG A 41 14.90 8.74 16.38
N MET A 42 14.26 7.78 15.72
CA MET A 42 13.69 6.58 16.35
C MET A 42 14.74 5.48 16.58
N GLY A 43 16.01 5.72 16.24
CA GLY A 43 17.12 4.79 16.41
C GLY A 43 17.22 3.72 15.31
N CYS A 44 16.64 3.95 14.14
CA CYS A 44 16.87 3.10 12.96
C CYS A 44 18.25 3.41 12.34
N GLU A 45 18.93 2.37 11.85
CA GLU A 45 20.01 2.52 10.89
C GLU A 45 19.45 3.01 9.56
N ILE A 46 19.96 4.10 9.00
CA ILE A 46 19.48 4.62 7.71
C ILE A 46 20.40 4.14 6.60
N VAL A 47 19.83 3.48 5.59
CA VAL A 47 20.56 3.03 4.40
C VAL A 47 19.88 3.61 3.16
N LEU A 48 20.71 4.21 2.30
CA LEU A 48 20.26 4.72 1.01
C LEU A 48 20.30 3.59 -0.03
N ALA A 49 19.13 3.25 -0.58
CA ALA A 49 19.04 2.31 -1.69
C ALA A 49 17.90 2.68 -2.64
N ASP A 50 18.14 2.36 -3.91
CA ASP A 50 17.17 2.48 -5.00
C ASP A 50 16.89 1.08 -5.56
N LEU A 51 15.63 0.70 -5.65
CA LEU A 51 15.21 -0.56 -6.26
C LEU A 51 15.57 -0.68 -7.75
N MET A 52 16.00 0.41 -8.39
CA MET A 52 16.55 0.39 -9.74
C MET A 52 18.08 0.12 -9.76
N ASN A 53 18.74 0.08 -8.60
CA ASN A 53 20.18 -0.13 -8.49
C ASN A 53 20.50 -1.44 -7.72
N PRO A 54 20.83 -2.54 -8.41
CA PRO A 54 21.08 -3.85 -7.80
C PRO A 54 22.13 -3.84 -6.69
N ALA A 55 23.21 -3.08 -6.85
CA ALA A 55 24.29 -3.02 -5.86
C ALA A 55 23.84 -2.34 -4.56
N SER A 56 22.95 -1.33 -4.64
CA SER A 56 22.42 -0.66 -3.46
C SER A 56 21.43 -1.56 -2.70
N VAL A 57 20.62 -2.32 -3.42
CA VAL A 57 19.67 -3.28 -2.82
C VAL A 57 20.42 -4.42 -2.14
N ALA A 58 21.46 -4.99 -2.80
CA ALA A 58 22.28 -6.06 -2.21
C ALA A 58 22.92 -5.62 -0.89
N ARG A 59 23.52 -4.41 -0.85
CA ARG A 59 24.10 -3.84 0.39
C ARG A 59 23.03 -3.61 1.48
N ALA A 60 21.83 -3.16 1.09
CA ALA A 60 20.77 -2.89 2.05
C ALA A 60 20.30 -4.14 2.79
N ILE A 61 20.28 -5.30 2.14
CA ILE A 61 19.81 -6.58 2.72
C ILE A 61 20.94 -7.40 3.38
N GLU A 62 22.18 -6.96 3.28
CA GLU A 62 23.31 -7.70 3.86
C GLU A 62 23.17 -7.88 5.36
N GLY A 63 23.28 -9.14 5.83
CA GLY A 63 23.14 -9.51 7.25
C GLY A 63 21.75 -9.31 7.82
N ALA A 64 20.71 -9.27 6.99
CA ALA A 64 19.32 -9.19 7.45
C ALA A 64 18.82 -10.53 8.03
N ASP A 65 18.15 -10.50 9.18
CA ASP A 65 17.38 -11.63 9.72
C ASP A 65 16.00 -11.72 9.05
N ALA A 66 15.42 -10.56 8.71
CA ALA A 66 14.17 -10.48 7.96
C ALA A 66 14.12 -9.20 7.11
N VAL A 67 13.45 -9.29 5.96
CA VAL A 67 13.29 -8.17 5.02
C VAL A 67 11.80 -7.95 4.74
N GLN A 68 11.32 -6.73 4.98
CA GLN A 68 10.06 -6.26 4.42
C GLN A 68 10.35 -5.61 3.06
N ILE A 69 9.74 -6.14 2.00
CA ILE A 69 9.89 -5.62 0.64
C ILE A 69 8.58 -4.98 0.15
N LEU A 70 8.69 -3.82 -0.46
CA LEU A 70 7.64 -3.14 -1.21
C LEU A 70 8.25 -2.60 -2.50
N CYS A 71 7.68 -2.97 -3.64
CA CYS A 71 7.97 -2.35 -4.93
C CYS A 71 6.83 -1.36 -5.25
N PRO A 72 7.05 -0.05 -5.13
CA PRO A 72 6.00 0.93 -5.38
C PRO A 72 5.79 1.14 -6.87
N VAL A 73 4.55 1.45 -7.27
CA VAL A 73 4.28 1.99 -8.60
C VAL A 73 4.77 3.43 -8.65
N PRO A 74 5.75 3.78 -9.51
CA PRO A 74 6.34 5.12 -9.50
C PRO A 74 5.34 6.15 -10.07
N VAL A 75 5.06 7.17 -9.27
CA VAL A 75 4.23 8.32 -9.70
C VAL A 75 5.06 9.24 -10.59
N GLY A 76 4.48 9.70 -11.70
CA GLY A 76 5.16 10.59 -12.66
C GLY A 76 6.07 9.88 -13.66
N ASP A 77 6.21 8.57 -13.58
CA ASP A 77 6.91 7.77 -14.60
C ASP A 77 6.01 7.61 -15.84
N ALA A 78 6.62 7.64 -17.02
CA ALA A 78 5.91 7.45 -18.28
C ALA A 78 5.42 6.01 -18.45
N HIS A 79 6.18 5.04 -17.95
CA HIS A 79 5.91 3.59 -18.06
C HIS A 79 5.98 2.90 -16.68
N PRO A 80 5.10 3.27 -15.72
CA PRO A 80 5.20 2.85 -14.33
C PRO A 80 5.15 1.33 -14.14
N GLY A 81 4.39 0.63 -14.99
CA GLY A 81 4.31 -0.83 -14.98
C GLY A 81 5.64 -1.50 -15.31
N SER A 82 6.35 -1.02 -16.34
CA SER A 82 7.66 -1.54 -16.73
C SER A 82 8.72 -1.24 -15.66
N THR A 83 8.69 -0.04 -15.10
CA THR A 83 9.61 0.36 -14.05
C THR A 83 9.42 -0.46 -12.78
N MET A 84 8.16 -0.69 -12.34
CA MET A 84 7.90 -1.54 -11.19
C MET A 84 8.33 -2.99 -11.43
N ARG A 85 8.09 -3.57 -12.63
CA ARG A 85 8.58 -4.92 -12.97
C ARG A 85 10.10 -5.02 -12.83
N ARG A 86 10.84 -4.02 -13.32
CA ARG A 86 12.30 -3.97 -13.15
C ARG A 86 12.72 -3.87 -11.68
N MET A 87 12.02 -3.08 -10.86
CA MET A 87 12.25 -3.05 -9.41
C MET A 87 12.04 -4.42 -8.78
N ILE A 88 11.00 -5.15 -9.20
CA ILE A 88 10.70 -6.50 -8.74
C ILE A 88 11.85 -7.46 -9.10
N ASP A 89 12.34 -7.42 -10.34
CA ASP A 89 13.44 -8.27 -10.80
C ASP A 89 14.70 -8.01 -9.97
N VAL A 90 15.08 -6.73 -9.77
CA VAL A 90 16.23 -6.33 -8.96
C VAL A 90 16.10 -6.82 -7.51
N ALA A 91 14.92 -6.65 -6.91
CA ALA A 91 14.66 -7.11 -5.54
C ALA A 91 14.74 -8.64 -5.44
N ALA A 92 14.12 -9.36 -6.36
CA ALA A 92 14.13 -10.82 -6.39
C ALA A 92 15.55 -11.39 -6.59
N ASP A 93 16.32 -10.80 -7.49
CA ASP A 93 17.71 -11.22 -7.75
C ASP A 93 18.62 -10.96 -6.54
N ALA A 94 18.48 -9.83 -5.86
CA ALA A 94 19.25 -9.53 -4.66
C ALA A 94 18.89 -10.50 -3.52
N LEU A 95 17.61 -10.78 -3.30
CA LEU A 95 17.10 -11.72 -2.29
C LEU A 95 17.51 -13.17 -2.59
N ARG A 96 17.56 -13.55 -3.88
CA ARG A 96 18.03 -14.88 -4.30
C ARG A 96 19.52 -15.05 -4.06
N ALA A 97 20.33 -13.99 -4.31
CA ALA A 97 21.77 -14.02 -4.12
C ALA A 97 22.18 -14.01 -2.64
N ASN A 98 21.42 -13.31 -1.78
CA ASN A 98 21.64 -13.20 -0.34
C ASN A 98 20.31 -13.44 0.41
N PRO A 99 19.84 -14.69 0.50
CA PRO A 99 18.54 -14.99 1.06
C PRO A 99 18.52 -14.75 2.57
N PRO A 100 17.69 -13.80 3.06
CA PRO A 100 17.48 -13.67 4.49
C PRO A 100 16.63 -14.83 5.01
N PRO A 101 16.69 -15.14 6.31
CA PRO A 101 15.85 -16.19 6.93
C PRO A 101 14.36 -15.99 6.68
N HIS A 102 13.88 -14.75 6.49
CA HIS A 102 12.49 -14.45 6.22
C HIS A 102 12.32 -13.21 5.33
N VAL A 103 11.37 -13.29 4.40
CA VAL A 103 10.90 -12.13 3.59
C VAL A 103 9.40 -11.94 3.80
N LEU A 104 9.01 -10.70 4.06
CA LEU A 104 7.62 -10.26 4.03
C LEU A 104 7.44 -9.31 2.85
N ALA A 105 6.60 -9.68 1.90
CA ALA A 105 6.24 -8.84 0.77
C ALA A 105 4.89 -8.15 1.02
N LEU A 106 4.87 -6.82 0.91
CA LEU A 106 3.61 -6.07 0.87
C LEU A 106 3.00 -6.25 -0.52
N SER A 107 1.80 -6.81 -0.54
CA SER A 107 1.02 -7.14 -1.73
C SER A 107 -0.39 -6.55 -1.64
N ASP A 108 -1.28 -6.92 -2.56
CA ASP A 108 -2.59 -6.33 -2.74
C ASP A 108 -3.67 -7.41 -2.85
N TYR A 109 -4.90 -7.13 -2.44
CA TYR A 109 -6.05 -7.97 -2.73
C TYR A 109 -6.20 -8.12 -4.25
N GLY A 110 -6.51 -9.34 -4.71
CA GLY A 110 -6.59 -9.67 -6.13
C GLY A 110 -5.24 -9.99 -6.78
N ALA A 111 -4.12 -10.03 -6.03
CA ALA A 111 -2.82 -10.41 -6.56
C ALA A 111 -2.73 -11.89 -7.00
N GLU A 112 -3.70 -12.73 -6.63
CA GLU A 112 -3.86 -14.09 -7.18
C GLU A 112 -4.31 -14.10 -8.63
N LEU A 113 -4.98 -13.03 -9.09
CA LEU A 113 -5.50 -12.91 -10.45
C LEU A 113 -4.38 -12.57 -11.44
N ASP A 114 -4.28 -13.32 -12.52
CA ASP A 114 -3.21 -13.24 -13.51
C ASP A 114 -3.51 -12.33 -14.72
N HIS A 115 -4.69 -11.71 -14.76
CA HIS A 115 -5.10 -10.82 -15.85
C HIS A 115 -6.18 -9.82 -15.45
N GLY A 116 -6.21 -8.68 -16.14
CA GLY A 116 -7.30 -7.72 -16.13
C GLY A 116 -7.45 -6.90 -14.84
N THR A 117 -6.47 -6.91 -13.93
CA THR A 117 -6.57 -6.22 -12.63
C THR A 117 -5.76 -4.92 -12.56
N GLY A 118 -5.26 -4.45 -13.71
CA GLY A 118 -4.54 -3.20 -13.78
C GLY A 118 -3.29 -3.18 -12.88
N ILE A 119 -3.28 -2.26 -11.92
CA ILE A 119 -2.14 -2.10 -11.01
C ILE A 119 -1.87 -3.35 -10.16
N THR A 120 -2.91 -4.10 -9.77
CA THR A 120 -2.79 -5.30 -8.95
C THR A 120 -2.05 -6.42 -9.70
N LEU A 121 -2.08 -6.44 -11.05
CA LEU A 121 -1.30 -7.37 -11.85
C LEU A 121 0.23 -7.22 -11.63
N LEU A 122 0.69 -6.05 -11.21
CA LEU A 122 2.08 -5.83 -10.84
C LEU A 122 2.42 -6.51 -9.50
N PHE A 123 1.48 -6.57 -8.59
CA PHE A 123 1.63 -7.33 -7.33
C PHE A 123 1.56 -8.84 -7.58
N HIS A 124 0.74 -9.31 -8.52
CA HIS A 124 0.82 -10.69 -8.99
C HIS A 124 2.24 -11.04 -9.46
N ALA A 125 2.86 -10.19 -10.28
CA ALA A 125 4.23 -10.40 -10.74
C ALA A 125 5.23 -10.39 -9.58
N LEU A 126 5.08 -9.50 -8.59
CA LEU A 126 5.91 -9.47 -7.38
C LEU A 126 5.82 -10.79 -6.62
N GLU A 127 4.61 -11.28 -6.34
CA GLU A 127 4.41 -12.54 -5.63
C GLU A 127 5.06 -13.71 -6.35
N LYS A 128 4.84 -13.85 -7.66
CA LYS A 128 5.42 -14.92 -8.48
C LYS A 128 6.94 -14.89 -8.48
N GLN A 129 7.55 -13.72 -8.64
CA GLN A 129 9.01 -13.59 -8.63
C GLN A 129 9.60 -13.94 -7.26
N LEU A 130 9.01 -13.46 -6.17
CA LEU A 130 9.50 -13.73 -4.83
C LEU A 130 9.30 -15.18 -4.40
N GLN A 131 8.21 -15.83 -4.80
CA GLN A 131 7.99 -17.27 -4.55
C GLN A 131 9.09 -18.15 -5.15
N THR A 132 9.74 -17.71 -6.23
CA THR A 132 10.87 -18.43 -6.83
C THR A 132 12.23 -17.98 -6.30
N ALA A 133 12.30 -16.82 -5.65
CA ALA A 133 13.55 -16.22 -5.19
C ALA A 133 13.92 -16.59 -3.75
N VAL A 134 12.93 -16.81 -2.87
CA VAL A 134 13.16 -17.01 -1.45
C VAL A 134 12.38 -18.22 -0.92
N GLN A 135 12.92 -18.87 0.11
CA GLN A 135 12.33 -20.07 0.67
C GLN A 135 11.20 -19.75 1.66
N ASN A 136 11.40 -18.76 2.53
CA ASN A 136 10.44 -18.40 3.57
C ASN A 136 9.83 -17.04 3.26
N LEU A 137 8.61 -17.03 2.76
CA LEU A 137 7.93 -15.85 2.24
C LEU A 137 6.57 -15.68 2.92
N THR A 138 6.31 -14.49 3.46
CA THR A 138 4.97 -14.07 3.84
C THR A 138 4.49 -13.03 2.82
N LEU A 139 3.40 -13.32 2.13
CA LEU A 139 2.70 -12.40 1.24
C LEU A 139 1.62 -11.71 2.08
N LEU A 140 1.82 -10.44 2.42
CA LEU A 140 0.84 -9.63 3.13
C LEU A 140 0.01 -8.86 2.10
N ARG A 141 -1.15 -9.44 1.75
CA ARG A 141 -2.12 -8.82 0.85
C ARG A 141 -2.99 -7.84 1.63
N ALA A 142 -2.89 -6.58 1.30
CA ALA A 142 -3.69 -5.52 1.91
C ALA A 142 -4.88 -5.17 1.02
N ALA A 143 -6.04 -4.91 1.63
CA ALA A 143 -7.16 -4.27 0.96
C ALA A 143 -6.81 -2.82 0.56
N GLU A 144 -7.65 -2.17 -0.25
CA GLU A 144 -7.44 -0.79 -0.67
C GLU A 144 -7.20 0.13 0.54
N HIS A 145 -6.13 0.92 0.49
CA HIS A 145 -5.81 1.81 1.61
C HIS A 145 -6.85 2.94 1.74
N MET A 146 -7.45 3.07 2.92
CA MET A 146 -8.39 4.16 3.25
C MET A 146 -7.83 5.54 2.92
N GLN A 147 -6.50 5.70 3.01
CA GLN A 147 -5.79 6.94 2.68
C GLN A 147 -5.85 7.31 1.19
N ASN A 148 -6.30 6.44 0.30
CA ASN A 148 -6.46 6.75 -1.12
C ASN A 148 -7.53 7.83 -1.36
N TRP A 149 -8.52 7.94 -0.47
CA TRP A 149 -9.52 8.99 -0.52
C TRP A 149 -8.95 10.40 -0.37
N ALA A 150 -7.74 10.57 0.21
CA ALA A 150 -7.07 11.87 0.33
C ALA A 150 -6.94 12.61 -1.01
N ARG A 151 -6.92 11.88 -2.14
CA ARG A 151 -6.78 12.46 -3.48
C ARG A 151 -8.00 13.27 -3.92
N VAL A 152 -9.18 12.92 -3.44
CA VAL A 152 -10.45 13.53 -3.84
C VAL A 152 -11.09 14.39 -2.74
N ILE A 153 -10.63 14.29 -1.50
CA ILE A 153 -11.12 15.09 -0.37
C ILE A 153 -11.05 16.60 -0.63
N PRO A 154 -9.94 17.18 -1.15
CA PRO A 154 -9.89 18.63 -1.41
C PRO A 154 -10.97 19.10 -2.38
N VAL A 155 -11.22 18.33 -3.45
CA VAL A 155 -12.28 18.61 -4.41
C VAL A 155 -13.65 18.48 -3.75
N ALA A 156 -13.87 17.42 -2.95
CA ALA A 156 -15.14 17.21 -2.25
C ALA A 156 -15.47 18.37 -1.28
N LEU A 157 -14.48 18.86 -0.53
CA LEU A 157 -14.65 20.00 0.38
C LEU A 157 -14.93 21.31 -0.37
N ALA A 158 -14.27 21.53 -1.50
CA ALA A 158 -14.44 22.75 -2.31
C ALA A 158 -15.78 22.78 -3.06
N THR A 159 -16.20 21.64 -3.63
CA THR A 159 -17.36 21.56 -4.54
C THR A 159 -18.62 21.01 -3.90
N ARG A 160 -18.53 20.47 -2.68
CA ARG A 160 -19.56 19.67 -1.98
C ARG A 160 -19.97 18.40 -2.72
N LYS A 161 -19.12 17.93 -3.65
CA LYS A 161 -19.35 16.72 -4.43
C LYS A 161 -18.12 15.81 -4.36
N LEU A 162 -18.31 14.59 -3.85
CA LEU A 162 -17.28 13.57 -3.77
C LEU A 162 -17.29 12.74 -5.07
N PRO A 163 -16.28 12.88 -5.94
CA PRO A 163 -16.19 12.02 -7.12
C PRO A 163 -15.80 10.59 -6.71
N SER A 164 -16.46 9.59 -7.28
CA SER A 164 -16.17 8.19 -7.05
C SER A 164 -15.98 7.44 -8.36
N LEU A 165 -14.92 6.62 -8.40
CA LEU A 165 -14.70 5.61 -9.43
C LEU A 165 -15.28 4.24 -9.01
N HIS A 166 -15.66 4.06 -7.73
CA HIS A 166 -16.42 2.90 -7.28
C HIS A 166 -17.88 3.03 -7.65
N HIS A 167 -18.39 2.00 -8.33
CA HIS A 167 -19.77 1.91 -8.82
C HIS A 167 -20.41 0.58 -8.43
N PRO A 168 -21.69 0.55 -8.04
CA PRO A 168 -22.48 1.71 -7.64
C PRO A 168 -21.98 2.34 -6.33
N LEU A 169 -22.37 3.58 -6.05
CA LEU A 169 -21.94 4.33 -4.84
C LEU A 169 -22.20 3.60 -3.52
N SER A 170 -23.20 2.73 -3.48
CA SER A 170 -23.58 1.92 -2.32
C SER A 170 -22.78 0.62 -2.18
N LYS A 171 -21.98 0.24 -3.17
CA LYS A 171 -21.17 -0.98 -3.12
C LYS A 171 -20.08 -0.85 -2.07
N ARG A 172 -20.14 -1.73 -1.07
CA ARG A 172 -19.10 -1.84 -0.05
C ARG A 172 -17.94 -2.66 -0.58
N PHE A 173 -16.74 -2.20 -0.35
CA PHE A 173 -15.51 -2.90 -0.75
C PHE A 173 -14.51 -2.92 0.41
N PRO A 174 -13.59 -3.89 0.42
CA PRO A 174 -12.60 -4.01 1.46
C PRO A 174 -11.64 -2.82 1.41
N THR A 175 -11.42 -2.21 2.57
CA THR A 175 -10.43 -1.14 2.75
C THR A 175 -9.69 -1.36 4.06
N VAL A 176 -8.49 -0.82 4.19
CA VAL A 176 -7.67 -0.93 5.39
C VAL A 176 -6.91 0.36 5.67
N ALA A 177 -6.70 0.69 6.93
CA ALA A 177 -5.80 1.76 7.32
C ALA A 177 -4.34 1.32 7.13
N ALA A 178 -3.52 2.15 6.47
CA ALA A 178 -2.11 1.84 6.23
C ALA A 178 -1.32 1.59 7.54
N GLN A 179 -1.75 2.17 8.65
CA GLN A 179 -1.17 1.91 9.97
C GLN A 179 -1.43 0.48 10.45
N ASP A 180 -2.62 -0.07 10.24
CA ASP A 180 -2.95 -1.43 10.63
C ASP A 180 -2.13 -2.45 9.81
N VAL A 181 -1.91 -2.15 8.52
CA VAL A 181 -1.01 -2.95 7.67
C VAL A 181 0.42 -2.93 8.22
N GLY A 182 0.91 -1.76 8.66
CA GLY A 182 2.25 -1.61 9.23
C GLY A 182 2.42 -2.34 10.58
N LEU A 183 1.40 -2.30 11.43
CA LEU A 183 1.40 -3.04 12.70
C LEU A 183 1.42 -4.55 12.46
N LEU A 184 0.55 -5.05 11.58
CA LEU A 184 0.52 -6.47 11.23
C LEU A 184 1.82 -6.91 10.54
N ALA A 185 2.40 -6.08 9.67
CA ALA A 185 3.68 -6.39 9.04
C ALA A 185 4.79 -6.58 10.09
N ALA A 186 4.85 -5.74 11.12
CA ALA A 186 5.81 -5.90 12.22
C ALA A 186 5.54 -7.17 13.03
N GLU A 187 4.28 -7.48 13.36
CA GLU A 187 3.89 -8.71 14.03
C GLU A 187 4.34 -9.94 13.25
N LEU A 188 4.05 -9.98 11.94
CA LEU A 188 4.40 -11.11 11.06
C LEU A 188 5.92 -11.25 10.86
N LEU A 189 6.68 -10.16 10.91
CA LEU A 189 8.15 -10.22 10.88
C LEU A 189 8.74 -10.82 12.15
N LEU A 190 8.08 -10.62 13.30
CA LEU A 190 8.48 -11.16 14.60
C LEU A 190 7.95 -12.58 14.84
N ASP A 191 7.04 -13.07 14.02
CA ASP A 191 6.42 -14.39 14.21
C ASP A 191 7.43 -15.52 13.96
N GLU A 192 7.93 -16.13 15.02
CA GLU A 192 8.84 -17.28 14.97
C GLU A 192 8.10 -18.60 14.64
N SER A 193 6.77 -18.65 14.81
CA SER A 193 5.94 -19.82 14.56
C SER A 193 5.52 -20.00 13.10
N ARG A 194 5.93 -19.09 12.21
CA ARG A 194 5.51 -18.99 10.81
C ARG A 194 5.68 -20.23 9.94
N GLY A 195 6.46 -21.22 10.39
CA GLY A 195 6.80 -22.40 9.58
C GLY A 195 7.76 -22.09 8.43
N SER A 196 8.01 -23.09 7.58
CA SER A 196 8.79 -22.95 6.34
C SER A 196 7.88 -22.85 5.12
N GLY A 197 8.36 -22.17 4.08
CA GLY A 197 7.65 -22.03 2.81
C GLY A 197 6.95 -20.68 2.64
N SER A 198 6.08 -20.62 1.64
CA SER A 198 5.30 -19.41 1.33
C SER A 198 3.93 -19.47 1.99
N ARG A 199 3.52 -18.38 2.64
CA ARG A 199 2.17 -18.21 3.19
C ARG A 199 1.56 -16.89 2.75
N VAL A 200 0.23 -16.85 2.70
CA VAL A 200 -0.56 -15.65 2.43
C VAL A 200 -1.23 -15.20 3.71
N VAL A 201 -1.14 -13.92 4.01
CA VAL A 201 -1.92 -13.25 5.07
C VAL A 201 -2.63 -12.08 4.43
N SER A 202 -3.94 -12.03 4.57
CA SER A 202 -4.79 -10.96 4.02
C SER A 202 -5.26 -10.05 5.14
N ILE A 203 -5.31 -8.73 4.89
CA ILE A 203 -5.80 -7.77 5.88
C ILE A 203 -6.79 -6.79 5.26
N GLU A 204 -7.95 -6.62 5.92
CA GLU A 204 -8.89 -5.53 5.69
C GLU A 204 -9.23 -4.80 7.00
N GLY A 205 -9.90 -3.67 6.94
CA GLY A 205 -10.31 -2.90 8.11
C GLY A 205 -11.49 -3.55 8.85
N PRO A 206 -11.91 -2.95 9.98
CA PRO A 206 -12.99 -3.51 10.79
C PRO A 206 -14.33 -3.54 10.06
N ARG A 207 -14.49 -2.67 9.08
CA ARG A 207 -15.71 -2.57 8.26
C ARG A 207 -15.38 -2.19 6.83
N ARG A 208 -16.10 -2.79 5.89
CA ARG A 208 -16.08 -2.37 4.49
C ARG A 208 -16.88 -1.08 4.32
N VAL A 209 -16.38 -0.16 3.52
CA VAL A 209 -16.99 1.15 3.26
C VAL A 209 -17.42 1.28 1.80
N CYS A 210 -18.33 2.22 1.53
CA CYS A 210 -18.71 2.61 0.18
C CYS A 210 -18.59 4.14 0.02
N ALA A 211 -18.73 4.64 -1.20
CA ALA A 211 -18.61 6.08 -1.46
C ALA A 211 -19.63 6.92 -0.68
N LEU A 212 -20.83 6.38 -0.42
CA LEU A 212 -21.85 7.05 0.40
C LEU A 212 -21.43 7.17 1.87
N ASP A 213 -20.75 6.15 2.43
CA ASP A 213 -20.22 6.21 3.79
C ASP A 213 -19.12 7.27 3.91
N VAL A 214 -18.25 7.37 2.90
CA VAL A 214 -17.20 8.41 2.83
C VAL A 214 -17.80 9.81 2.73
N ALA A 215 -18.81 10.02 1.88
CA ALA A 215 -19.48 11.32 1.76
C ALA A 215 -20.17 11.72 3.08
N ARG A 216 -20.81 10.77 3.78
CA ARG A 216 -21.40 11.00 5.09
C ARG A 216 -20.35 11.39 6.11
N ALA A 217 -19.25 10.65 6.21
CA ALA A 217 -18.17 10.96 7.13
C ALA A 217 -17.54 12.34 6.87
N LEU A 218 -17.40 12.74 5.60
CA LEU A 218 -16.97 14.08 5.21
C LEU A 218 -17.97 15.16 5.60
N THR A 219 -19.28 14.90 5.45
CA THR A 219 -20.36 15.80 5.88
C THR A 219 -20.28 16.05 7.38
N ASP A 220 -20.18 14.98 8.17
CA ASP A 220 -20.11 15.05 9.63
C ASP A 220 -18.89 15.82 10.10
N ALA A 221 -17.71 15.54 9.49
CA ALA A 221 -16.45 16.16 9.85
C ALA A 221 -16.35 17.64 9.44
N SER A 222 -16.84 17.98 8.23
CA SER A 222 -16.77 19.36 7.70
C SER A 222 -17.96 20.24 8.09
N ARG A 223 -19.04 19.64 8.64
CA ARG A 223 -20.36 20.28 8.89
C ARG A 223 -20.96 20.94 7.64
N ARG A 224 -20.65 20.39 6.47
CA ARG A 224 -21.18 20.83 5.18
C ARG A 224 -21.70 19.61 4.44
N GLU A 225 -22.91 19.69 3.92
CA GLU A 225 -23.50 18.60 3.15
C GLU A 225 -22.62 18.29 1.93
N ILE A 226 -22.13 17.04 1.84
CA ILE A 226 -21.31 16.53 0.74
C ILE A 226 -22.01 15.31 0.18
N SER A 227 -22.30 15.32 -1.12
CA SER A 227 -22.90 14.20 -1.84
C SER A 227 -21.88 13.49 -2.70
N ALA A 228 -21.89 12.15 -2.69
CA ALA A 228 -21.09 11.37 -3.63
C ALA A 228 -21.77 11.34 -5.01
N TYR A 229 -20.96 11.24 -6.08
CA TYR A 229 -21.47 10.99 -7.43
C TYR A 229 -20.53 10.04 -8.17
N GLU A 230 -21.13 9.23 -9.05
CA GLU A 230 -20.40 8.34 -9.94
C GLU A 230 -19.76 9.16 -11.06
N VAL A 231 -18.45 9.11 -11.19
CA VAL A 231 -17.77 9.71 -12.34
C VAL A 231 -18.09 8.85 -13.57
N PRO A 232 -18.68 9.42 -14.65
CA PRO A 232 -18.95 8.66 -15.87
C PRO A 232 -17.67 7.99 -16.41
N ARG A 233 -17.79 6.72 -16.83
CA ARG A 233 -16.62 5.92 -17.23
C ARG A 233 -15.75 6.59 -18.31
N ASN A 234 -16.37 7.28 -19.25
CA ASN A 234 -15.67 8.01 -20.31
C ASN A 234 -14.89 9.24 -19.82
N GLU A 235 -15.14 9.71 -18.59
CA GLU A 235 -14.43 10.83 -17.98
C GLU A 235 -13.22 10.39 -17.12
N TRP A 236 -13.09 9.09 -16.79
CA TRP A 236 -12.02 8.58 -15.93
C TRP A 236 -10.61 8.93 -16.44
N PRO A 237 -10.28 8.73 -17.76
CA PRO A 237 -8.95 9.06 -18.25
C PRO A 237 -8.59 10.52 -18.04
N SER A 238 -9.49 11.43 -18.40
CA SER A 238 -9.26 12.87 -18.28
C SER A 238 -9.19 13.33 -16.82
N MET A 239 -9.98 12.72 -15.92
CA MET A 239 -9.93 13.00 -14.48
C MET A 239 -8.58 12.58 -13.89
N LEU A 240 -8.10 11.37 -14.19
CA LEU A 240 -6.83 10.84 -13.69
C LEU A 240 -5.64 11.63 -14.24
N GLN A 241 -5.69 12.04 -15.51
CA GLN A 241 -4.66 12.90 -16.11
C GLN A 241 -4.62 14.28 -15.45
N ARG A 242 -5.78 14.90 -15.17
CA ARG A 242 -5.83 16.17 -14.41
C ARG A 242 -5.30 16.02 -12.98
N ALA A 243 -5.37 14.84 -12.41
CA ALA A 243 -4.74 14.51 -11.13
C ALA A 243 -3.22 14.23 -11.24
N GLY A 244 -2.62 14.44 -12.42
CA GLY A 244 -1.17 14.33 -12.66
C GLY A 244 -0.69 12.93 -13.04
N LEU A 245 -1.58 11.98 -13.36
CA LEU A 245 -1.17 10.65 -13.80
C LEU A 245 -0.90 10.64 -15.32
N GLY A 246 0.20 10.00 -15.73
CA GLY A 246 0.46 9.67 -17.13
C GLY A 246 -0.57 8.67 -17.68
N ALA A 247 -0.67 8.57 -19.01
CA ALA A 247 -1.67 7.70 -19.66
C ALA A 247 -1.59 6.24 -19.23
N ASP A 248 -0.39 5.66 -19.19
CA ASP A 248 -0.17 4.27 -18.77
C ASP A 248 -0.58 4.05 -17.31
N HIS A 249 -0.24 4.99 -16.42
CA HIS A 249 -0.65 4.90 -15.02
C HIS A 249 -2.17 5.04 -14.86
N ALA A 250 -2.78 5.99 -15.59
CA ALA A 250 -4.24 6.14 -15.60
C ALA A 250 -4.93 4.86 -16.06
N GLN A 251 -4.41 4.17 -17.08
CA GLN A 251 -4.98 2.92 -17.55
C GLN A 251 -4.89 1.80 -16.48
N LEU A 252 -3.75 1.68 -15.78
CA LEU A 252 -3.63 0.72 -14.66
C LEU A 252 -4.66 0.96 -13.55
N ILE A 253 -4.94 2.22 -13.23
CA ILE A 253 -5.97 2.59 -12.25
C ILE A 253 -7.37 2.31 -12.78
N ILE A 254 -7.63 2.58 -14.04
CA ILE A 254 -8.92 2.30 -14.69
C ILE A 254 -9.26 0.82 -14.63
N ASP A 255 -8.32 -0.03 -15.04
CA ASP A 255 -8.50 -1.49 -15.03
C ASP A 255 -8.72 -2.02 -13.60
N LEU A 256 -8.03 -1.44 -12.62
CA LEU A 256 -8.22 -1.74 -11.20
C LEU A 256 -9.66 -1.46 -10.77
N TYR A 257 -10.18 -0.24 -11.00
CA TYR A 257 -11.54 0.13 -10.58
C TYR A 257 -12.62 -0.63 -11.36
N GLU A 258 -12.40 -0.95 -12.64
CA GLU A 258 -13.30 -1.83 -13.38
C GLU A 258 -13.39 -3.22 -12.73
N THR A 259 -12.27 -3.75 -12.28
CA THR A 259 -12.20 -5.06 -11.61
C THR A 259 -12.84 -5.02 -10.22
N HIS A 260 -12.62 -3.95 -9.45
CA HIS A 260 -13.32 -3.71 -8.20
C HIS A 260 -14.83 -3.61 -8.40
N ASN A 261 -15.28 -2.84 -9.38
CA ASN A 261 -16.69 -2.64 -9.68
C ASN A 261 -17.37 -3.92 -10.14
N ALA A 262 -16.63 -4.78 -10.86
CA ALA A 262 -17.08 -6.13 -11.22
C ALA A 262 -17.12 -7.11 -10.02
N GLY A 263 -16.57 -6.73 -8.85
CA GLY A 263 -16.53 -7.58 -7.65
C GLY A 263 -15.51 -8.72 -7.72
N ARG A 264 -14.49 -8.60 -8.57
CA ARG A 264 -13.45 -9.62 -8.72
C ARG A 264 -12.27 -9.46 -7.76
N ILE A 265 -12.09 -8.26 -7.17
CA ILE A 265 -11.06 -8.01 -6.15
C ILE A 265 -11.69 -8.14 -4.78
N ASP A 266 -11.31 -9.18 -4.07
CA ASP A 266 -11.72 -9.47 -2.69
C ASP A 266 -10.63 -10.34 -2.03
N VAL A 267 -10.83 -10.75 -0.76
CA VAL A 267 -9.99 -11.77 -0.14
C VAL A 267 -10.08 -13.09 -0.93
N GLU A 268 -8.96 -13.74 -1.16
CA GLU A 268 -8.93 -15.07 -1.79
C GLU A 268 -9.52 -16.11 -0.84
N GLU A 269 -10.67 -16.68 -1.21
CA GLU A 269 -11.39 -17.63 -0.36
C GLU A 269 -10.59 -18.93 -0.12
N GLY A 270 -10.52 -19.34 1.14
CA GLY A 270 -9.89 -20.60 1.53
C GLY A 270 -8.37 -20.61 1.45
N ILE A 271 -7.74 -19.48 1.12
CA ILE A 271 -6.29 -19.36 1.02
C ILE A 271 -5.74 -18.44 2.11
N GLY A 272 -4.79 -18.96 2.88
CA GLY A 272 -4.06 -18.18 3.88
C GLY A 272 -4.89 -17.81 5.11
N GLU A 273 -4.43 -16.80 5.83
CA GLU A 273 -5.04 -16.26 7.04
C GLU A 273 -5.65 -14.89 6.76
N GLN A 274 -6.90 -14.70 7.15
CA GLN A 274 -7.53 -13.36 7.07
C GLN A 274 -7.44 -12.66 8.44
N ARG A 275 -6.97 -11.42 8.42
CA ARG A 275 -6.82 -10.55 9.58
C ARG A 275 -7.62 -9.26 9.37
N PHE A 276 -8.00 -8.64 10.49
CA PHE A 276 -8.76 -7.39 10.47
C PHE A 276 -8.00 -6.33 11.27
N GLY A 277 -7.85 -5.16 10.66
CA GLY A 277 -7.41 -3.96 11.36
C GLY A 277 -8.48 -3.44 12.32
N THR A 278 -8.09 -2.53 13.20
CA THR A 278 -8.98 -1.95 14.20
C THR A 278 -9.33 -0.48 13.92
N THR A 279 -8.59 0.15 13.03
CA THR A 279 -8.73 1.59 12.74
C THR A 279 -9.96 1.83 11.86
N GLU A 280 -10.87 2.65 12.37
CA GLU A 280 -12.08 3.05 11.64
C GLU A 280 -11.76 4.09 10.56
N PHE A 281 -12.56 4.09 9.48
CA PHE A 281 -12.40 5.06 8.39
C PHE A 281 -12.47 6.52 8.87
N THR A 282 -13.33 6.81 9.86
CA THR A 282 -13.48 8.16 10.43
C THR A 282 -12.21 8.65 11.14
N GLU A 283 -11.44 7.77 11.76
CA GLU A 283 -10.16 8.09 12.38
C GLU A 283 -9.11 8.44 11.30
N VAL A 284 -9.05 7.63 10.24
CA VAL A 284 -8.18 7.91 9.09
C VAL A 284 -8.57 9.22 8.43
N LEU A 285 -9.87 9.45 8.22
CA LEU A 285 -10.39 10.67 7.62
C LEU A 285 -9.97 11.91 8.41
N ALA A 286 -10.06 11.87 9.74
CA ALA A 286 -9.66 12.98 10.60
C ALA A 286 -8.20 13.41 10.35
N SER A 287 -7.31 12.45 10.08
CA SER A 287 -5.89 12.72 9.76
C SER A 287 -5.66 13.28 8.35
N MET A 288 -6.64 13.20 7.46
CA MET A 288 -6.56 13.68 6.08
C MET A 288 -7.23 15.05 5.86
N LEU A 289 -7.98 15.52 6.86
CA LEU A 289 -8.61 16.84 6.77
C LEU A 289 -7.59 17.93 7.10
N PRO A 290 -7.67 19.09 6.42
CA PRO A 290 -6.87 20.24 6.80
C PRO A 290 -7.25 20.69 8.23
N ASP A 291 -6.26 21.13 9.00
CA ASP A 291 -6.49 21.68 10.34
C ASP A 291 -7.59 22.76 10.30
N ALA A 292 -8.59 22.61 11.16
CA ALA A 292 -9.74 23.54 11.21
C ALA A 292 -9.34 25.01 11.39
N ALA A 293 -8.13 25.28 11.89
CA ALA A 293 -7.57 26.63 12.01
C ALA A 293 -7.10 27.24 10.67
N ALA A 294 -6.83 26.42 9.66
CA ALA A 294 -6.34 26.91 8.34
C ALA A 294 -7.48 27.26 7.36
N VAL A 295 -8.73 26.94 7.68
CA VAL A 295 -9.90 27.17 6.79
C VAL A 295 -10.69 28.43 7.18
N ALA A 296 -10.32 29.08 8.30
CA ALA A 296 -11.00 30.27 8.82
C ALA A 296 -10.24 31.59 8.54
N SER A 297 -9.13 31.53 7.79
CA SER A 297 -8.36 32.67 7.29
C SER A 297 -8.55 32.80 5.75
#